data_2fb6f5878a9131d081c9b3ba6473462a
#
_entry.id   2fb6f5878a9131d081c9b3ba6473462a
#
_cell.length_a   1.000
_cell.length_b   1.000
_cell.length_c   1.000
_cell.angle_alpha   90.00
_cell.angle_beta   90.00
_cell.angle_gamma   90.00
#
_symmetry.space_group_name_H-M   'P 1'
#
loop_
_entity.id
_entity.type
_entity.pdbx_description
1 polymer ?
#
loop_
_entity_poly.entity_id
_entity_poly.type
_entity_poly.pdbx_seq_one_letter_code
_entity_poly.pdbx_strand_id
1 'polypeptide(L)'
;MRRVQISAILLAVELTVLLLAAVPALAANGAAIAGSVYHDVDGDGWASPGEPGVAYATVYVQRLAGETVTTQADATGCFIVRDLQMGMYEIWAEDNAGHRSALRSVEVGEVNGAVAIDLPIEYSLPDDIIQASADLFLPLVRH
;
A
#
# COMPACT_ATOMS: atom_id res chain seq x y z
N MET A 1 5.91 -25.56 63.38
CA MET A 1 5.71 -24.28 62.70
C MET A 1 6.46 -24.09 61.38
N ARG A 2 7.17 -25.10 60.85
CA ARG A 2 7.94 -24.97 59.57
C ARG A 2 7.19 -25.44 58.31
N ARG A 3 6.00 -26.01 58.41
CA ARG A 3 5.26 -26.58 57.25
C ARG A 3 4.33 -25.57 56.55
N VAL A 4 4.00 -24.45 57.17
CA VAL A 4 3.04 -23.47 56.60
C VAL A 4 3.71 -22.49 55.65
N GLN A 5 5.01 -22.26 55.78
CA GLN A 5 5.74 -21.27 54.93
C GLN A 5 6.08 -21.81 53.54
N ILE A 6 6.26 -23.11 53.37
CA ILE A 6 6.61 -23.73 52.09
C ILE A 6 5.41 -23.72 51.14
N SER A 7 4.20 -23.92 51.68
CA SER A 7 2.97 -23.90 50.89
C SER A 7 2.62 -22.54 50.38
N ALA A 8 2.91 -21.46 51.13
CA ALA A 8 2.63 -20.11 50.68
C ALA A 8 3.59 -19.63 49.56
N ILE A 9 4.86 -20.06 49.59
CA ILE A 9 5.85 -19.75 48.58
C ILE A 9 5.55 -20.51 47.28
N LEU A 10 5.17 -21.79 47.35
CA LEU A 10 4.76 -22.57 46.19
C LEU A 10 3.51 -22.02 45.52
N LEU A 11 2.53 -21.56 46.28
CA LEU A 11 1.30 -20.94 45.75
C LEU A 11 1.58 -19.61 45.07
N ALA A 12 2.52 -18.82 45.59
CA ALA A 12 2.92 -17.55 44.99
C ALA A 12 3.69 -17.71 43.68
N VAL A 13 4.51 -18.76 43.56
CA VAL A 13 5.25 -19.10 42.34
C VAL A 13 4.32 -19.59 41.25
N GLU A 14 3.32 -20.41 41.58
CA GLU A 14 2.32 -20.85 40.60
C GLU A 14 1.42 -19.70 40.10
N LEU A 15 1.07 -18.78 40.99
CA LEU A 15 0.27 -17.60 40.58
C LEU A 15 1.03 -16.62 39.67
N THR A 16 2.35 -16.47 39.86
CA THR A 16 3.19 -15.65 38.99
C THR A 16 3.43 -16.30 37.63
N VAL A 17 3.54 -17.63 37.55
CA VAL A 17 3.71 -18.34 36.29
C VAL A 17 2.40 -18.31 35.49
N LEU A 18 1.24 -18.36 36.14
CA LEU A 18 -0.06 -18.27 35.46
C LEU A 18 -0.36 -16.87 34.92
N LEU A 19 0.19 -15.82 35.52
CA LEU A 19 0.03 -14.43 35.04
C LEU A 19 0.91 -14.10 33.84
N LEU A 20 1.98 -14.86 33.61
CA LEU A 20 2.89 -14.68 32.47
C LEU A 20 2.38 -15.38 31.19
N ALA A 21 1.37 -16.25 31.29
CA ALA A 21 0.82 -16.99 30.15
C ALA A 21 -0.34 -16.27 29.43
N ALA A 22 -0.77 -15.12 29.92
CA ALA A 22 -1.81 -14.32 29.29
C ALA A 22 -1.21 -13.09 28.60
N VAL A 23 -0.19 -13.30 27.77
CA VAL A 23 0.05 -12.36 26.67
C VAL A 23 -1.03 -12.69 25.64
N PRO A 24 -2.06 -11.85 25.43
CA PRO A 24 -2.90 -12.04 24.28
C PRO A 24 -1.95 -12.00 23.10
N ALA A 25 -1.81 -13.11 22.37
CA ALA A 25 -1.33 -13.04 21.02
C ALA A 25 -2.31 -12.08 20.33
N LEU A 26 -1.92 -10.81 20.20
CA LEU A 26 -2.53 -9.91 19.22
C LEU A 26 -2.20 -10.57 17.88
N ALA A 27 -3.01 -11.56 17.53
CA ALA A 27 -3.04 -12.05 16.19
C ALA A 27 -3.34 -10.81 15.34
N ALA A 28 -2.40 -10.37 14.55
CA ALA A 28 -2.64 -9.41 13.49
C ALA A 28 -3.63 -10.08 12.54
N ASN A 29 -4.91 -10.00 12.86
CA ASN A 29 -6.02 -10.60 12.11
C ASN A 29 -6.48 -9.63 11.01
N GLY A 30 -5.52 -8.90 10.43
CA GLY A 30 -5.79 -7.95 9.37
C GLY A 30 -5.43 -8.52 8.01
N ALA A 31 -6.26 -8.27 7.03
CA ALA A 31 -5.91 -8.45 5.64
C ALA A 31 -4.99 -7.31 5.18
N ALA A 32 -4.37 -7.46 4.02
CA ALA A 32 -3.48 -6.45 3.45
C ALA A 32 -3.86 -6.14 2.00
N ILE A 33 -3.56 -4.93 1.56
CA ILE A 33 -3.49 -4.54 0.16
C ILE A 33 -2.03 -4.22 -0.14
N ALA A 34 -1.48 -4.81 -1.20
CA ALA A 34 -0.12 -4.58 -1.65
C ALA A 34 -0.09 -4.38 -3.15
N GLY A 35 0.90 -3.66 -3.65
CA GLY A 35 1.03 -3.45 -5.09
C GLY A 35 2.12 -2.46 -5.44
N SER A 36 2.04 -1.94 -6.64
CA SER A 36 2.96 -0.93 -7.15
C SER A 36 2.23 0.29 -7.69
N VAL A 37 2.86 1.44 -7.55
CA VAL A 37 2.51 2.67 -8.26
C VAL A 37 3.54 2.83 -9.37
N TYR A 38 3.12 2.98 -10.61
CA TYR A 38 4.01 3.07 -11.76
C TYR A 38 3.57 4.14 -12.75
N HIS A 39 4.51 4.64 -13.55
CA HIS A 39 4.20 5.52 -14.67
C HIS A 39 3.74 4.68 -15.85
N ASP A 40 2.49 4.81 -16.20
CA ASP A 40 1.90 4.22 -17.40
C ASP A 40 2.31 5.06 -18.61
N VAL A 41 3.36 4.62 -19.30
CA VAL A 41 3.99 5.37 -20.39
C VAL A 41 3.25 5.15 -21.71
N ASP A 42 2.69 3.97 -21.92
CA ASP A 42 1.99 3.59 -23.15
C ASP A 42 0.46 3.70 -23.04
N GLY A 43 -0.07 3.95 -21.82
CA GLY A 43 -1.49 4.19 -21.57
C GLY A 43 -2.33 2.93 -21.62
N ASP A 44 -1.72 1.74 -21.45
CA ASP A 44 -2.45 0.48 -21.52
C ASP A 44 -3.07 0.05 -20.18
N GLY A 45 -2.68 0.71 -19.08
CA GLY A 45 -3.18 0.47 -17.71
C GLY A 45 -2.62 -0.78 -17.05
N TRP A 46 -1.56 -1.38 -17.61
CA TRP A 46 -0.88 -2.56 -17.10
C TRP A 46 0.60 -2.28 -16.87
N ALA A 47 1.13 -2.71 -15.73
CA ALA A 47 2.56 -2.58 -15.47
C ALA A 47 3.38 -3.43 -16.45
N SER A 48 4.14 -2.76 -17.32
CA SER A 48 4.93 -3.36 -18.40
C SER A 48 6.44 -3.21 -18.16
N PRO A 49 7.28 -4.10 -18.73
CA PRO A 49 8.72 -3.93 -18.68
C PRO A 49 9.14 -2.60 -19.34
N GLY A 50 9.82 -1.77 -18.57
CA GLY A 50 10.25 -0.43 -19.02
C GLY A 50 9.47 0.72 -18.43
N GLU A 51 8.39 0.43 -17.72
CA GLU A 51 7.63 1.42 -16.96
C GLU A 51 8.22 1.59 -15.56
N PRO A 52 8.66 2.79 -15.21
CA PRO A 52 9.29 3.02 -13.91
C PRO A 52 8.25 3.09 -12.80
N GLY A 53 8.58 2.54 -11.64
CA GLY A 53 7.82 2.75 -10.43
C GLY A 53 7.88 4.21 -9.98
N VAL A 54 6.78 4.70 -9.40
CA VAL A 54 6.68 6.06 -8.86
C VAL A 54 7.17 6.05 -7.42
N ALA A 55 8.43 6.47 -7.23
CA ALA A 55 9.05 6.51 -5.93
C ALA A 55 8.30 7.46 -4.99
N TYR A 56 8.05 6.99 -3.77
CA TYR A 56 7.46 7.77 -2.69
C TYR A 56 6.07 8.36 -2.98
N ALA A 57 5.33 7.79 -3.93
CA ALA A 57 3.94 8.14 -4.16
C ALA A 57 3.11 7.96 -2.89
N THR A 58 2.17 8.84 -2.64
CA THR A 58 1.20 8.70 -1.56
C THR A 58 0.05 7.83 -2.03
N VAL A 59 -0.19 6.72 -1.34
CA VAL A 59 -1.30 5.81 -1.61
C VAL A 59 -2.39 6.02 -0.58
N TYR A 60 -3.61 6.22 -1.06
CA TYR A 60 -4.80 6.43 -0.25
C TYR A 60 -5.67 5.18 -0.34
N VAL A 61 -6.10 4.67 0.80
CA VAL A 61 -7.00 3.52 0.93
C VAL A 61 -8.18 3.93 1.78
N GLN A 62 -9.33 4.07 1.16
CA GLN A 62 -10.56 4.51 1.81
C GLN A 62 -11.53 3.35 1.89
N ARG A 63 -11.95 2.99 3.10
CA ARG A 63 -13.04 2.05 3.27
C ARG A 63 -14.36 2.70 2.88
N LEU A 64 -15.22 1.99 2.16
CA LEU A 64 -16.57 2.47 1.82
C LEU A 64 -17.32 2.84 3.10
N ALA A 65 -17.73 4.11 3.23
CA ALA A 65 -18.33 4.69 4.44
C ALA A 65 -17.43 4.66 5.70
N GLY A 66 -16.10 4.70 5.54
CA GLY A 66 -15.13 4.64 6.63
C GLY A 66 -14.00 5.65 6.50
N GLU A 67 -12.97 5.42 7.32
CA GLU A 67 -11.76 6.26 7.35
C GLU A 67 -10.87 6.00 6.13
N THR A 68 -10.09 7.01 5.79
CA THR A 68 -9.01 6.91 4.80
C THR A 68 -7.70 6.66 5.50
N VAL A 69 -7.02 5.59 5.13
CA VAL A 69 -5.64 5.29 5.54
C VAL A 69 -4.72 5.72 4.42
N THR A 70 -3.59 6.32 4.76
CA THR A 70 -2.54 6.68 3.80
C THR A 70 -1.27 5.91 4.08
N THR A 71 -0.57 5.50 3.03
CA THR A 71 0.78 4.96 3.08
C THR A 71 1.63 5.59 2.00
N GLN A 72 2.94 5.41 2.08
CA GLN A 72 3.86 5.87 1.05
C GLN A 72 4.50 4.66 0.36
N ALA A 73 4.59 4.71 -0.95
CA ALA A 73 5.34 3.75 -1.72
C ALA A 73 6.85 3.89 -1.43
N ASP A 74 7.59 2.83 -1.59
CA ASP A 74 9.05 2.84 -1.46
C ASP A 74 9.75 3.48 -2.69
N ALA A 75 11.08 3.43 -2.73
CA ALA A 75 11.87 3.98 -3.82
C ALA A 75 11.64 3.28 -5.18
N THR A 76 11.03 2.12 -5.18
CA THR A 76 10.68 1.35 -6.38
C THR A 76 9.21 1.46 -6.78
N GLY A 77 8.41 2.22 -6.02
CA GLY A 77 6.98 2.37 -6.22
C GLY A 77 6.13 1.30 -5.53
N CYS A 78 6.73 0.36 -4.81
CA CYS A 78 5.98 -0.69 -4.11
C CYS A 78 5.37 -0.16 -2.81
N PHE A 79 4.16 -0.63 -2.49
CA PHE A 79 3.47 -0.28 -1.26
C PHE A 79 2.80 -1.49 -0.61
N ILE A 80 2.52 -1.38 0.69
CA ILE A 80 1.70 -2.33 1.42
C ILE A 80 0.93 -1.61 2.54
N VAL A 81 -0.36 -1.90 2.63
CA VAL A 81 -1.25 -1.50 3.74
C VAL A 81 -1.70 -2.75 4.46
N ARG A 82 -1.46 -2.80 5.76
CA ARG A 82 -1.75 -3.96 6.62
C ARG A 82 -2.90 -3.66 7.58
N ASP A 83 -3.34 -4.69 8.28
CA ASP A 83 -4.34 -4.62 9.36
C ASP A 83 -5.69 -4.04 8.91
N LEU A 84 -6.04 -4.30 7.64
CA LEU A 84 -7.31 -3.89 7.07
C LEU A 84 -8.42 -4.84 7.52
N GLN A 85 -9.58 -4.28 7.82
CA GLN A 85 -10.79 -5.04 8.07
C GLN A 85 -11.38 -5.53 6.74
N MET A 86 -12.13 -6.63 6.78
CA MET A 86 -12.89 -7.07 5.61
C MET A 86 -13.87 -5.98 5.13
N GLY A 87 -14.02 -5.89 3.82
CA GLY A 87 -14.93 -4.93 3.19
C GLY A 87 -14.44 -4.39 1.86
N MET A 88 -15.23 -3.48 1.31
CA MET A 88 -14.90 -2.77 0.08
C MET A 88 -14.06 -1.54 0.38
N TYR A 89 -13.03 -1.35 -0.41
CA TYR A 89 -12.12 -0.21 -0.36
C TYR A 89 -12.01 0.45 -1.72
N GLU A 90 -11.83 1.76 -1.69
CA GLU A 90 -11.38 2.55 -2.82
C GLU A 90 -9.91 2.91 -2.62
N ILE A 91 -9.10 2.74 -3.66
CA ILE A 91 -7.67 2.98 -3.61
C ILE A 91 -7.22 3.81 -4.81
N TRP A 92 -6.34 4.75 -4.55
CA TRP A 92 -5.67 5.58 -5.55
C TRP A 92 -4.31 6.03 -5.05
N ALA A 93 -3.46 6.50 -5.95
CA ALA A 93 -2.18 7.06 -5.62
C ALA A 93 -2.03 8.47 -6.20
N GLU A 94 -1.12 9.24 -5.59
CA GLU A 94 -0.74 10.57 -6.04
C GLU A 94 0.78 10.70 -5.97
N ASP A 95 1.40 11.20 -7.03
CA ASP A 95 2.83 11.46 -7.06
C ASP A 95 3.18 12.80 -6.39
N ASN A 96 4.48 13.09 -6.26
CA ASN A 96 4.95 14.34 -5.65
C ASN A 96 4.67 15.60 -6.52
N ALA A 97 4.27 15.43 -7.76
CA ALA A 97 3.88 16.51 -8.67
C ALA A 97 2.36 16.75 -8.68
N GLY A 98 1.58 15.92 -8.00
CA GLY A 98 0.14 16.02 -7.90
C GLY A 98 -0.62 15.26 -9.00
N HIS A 99 0.06 14.42 -9.80
CA HIS A 99 -0.63 13.54 -10.73
C HIS A 99 -1.25 12.37 -9.96
N ARG A 100 -2.44 11.98 -10.36
CA ARG A 100 -3.24 11.01 -9.64
C ARG A 100 -3.60 9.82 -10.52
N SER A 101 -3.51 8.62 -9.94
CA SER A 101 -4.03 7.42 -10.59
C SER A 101 -5.56 7.43 -10.64
N ALA A 102 -6.13 6.61 -11.53
CA ALA A 102 -7.55 6.31 -11.48
C ALA A 102 -7.92 5.67 -10.14
N LEU A 103 -9.16 5.92 -9.69
CA LEU A 103 -9.74 5.27 -8.51
C LEU A 103 -10.03 3.81 -8.85
N ARG A 104 -9.60 2.89 -7.98
CA ARG A 104 -9.90 1.47 -8.11
C ARG A 104 -10.65 0.96 -6.89
N SER A 105 -11.63 0.09 -7.12
CA SER A 105 -12.35 -0.59 -6.06
C SER A 105 -11.76 -1.97 -5.80
N VAL A 106 -11.54 -2.30 -4.53
CA VAL A 106 -10.92 -3.56 -4.07
C VAL A 106 -11.75 -4.16 -2.95
N GLU A 107 -12.05 -5.45 -3.05
CA GLU A 107 -12.69 -6.20 -1.98
C GLU A 107 -11.62 -6.93 -1.15
N VAL A 108 -11.60 -6.67 0.15
CA VAL A 108 -10.78 -7.37 1.12
C VAL A 108 -11.65 -8.41 1.80
N GLY A 109 -11.51 -9.68 1.38
CA GLY A 109 -12.50 -10.73 1.69
C GLY A 109 -12.09 -11.70 2.79
N GLU A 110 -10.81 -11.91 3.05
CA GLU A 110 -10.36 -12.91 4.02
C GLU A 110 -9.39 -12.35 5.06
N VAL A 111 -9.54 -12.85 6.27
CA VAL A 111 -8.58 -12.60 7.36
C VAL A 111 -7.22 -13.19 6.94
N ASN A 112 -6.16 -12.39 7.04
CA ASN A 112 -4.80 -12.72 6.61
C ASN A 112 -4.61 -12.89 5.08
N GLY A 113 -5.60 -12.53 4.27
CA GLY A 113 -5.45 -12.43 2.82
C GLY A 113 -4.70 -11.17 2.40
N ALA A 114 -3.97 -11.25 1.29
CA ALA A 114 -3.41 -10.08 0.62
C ALA A 114 -4.05 -9.93 -0.76
N VAL A 115 -4.52 -8.72 -1.06
CA VAL A 115 -5.01 -8.36 -2.39
C VAL A 115 -3.90 -7.59 -3.10
N ALA A 116 -3.55 -8.01 -4.31
CA ALA A 116 -2.59 -7.32 -5.15
C ALA A 116 -3.29 -6.34 -6.08
N ILE A 117 -2.77 -5.11 -6.19
CA ILE A 117 -3.30 -4.08 -7.09
C ILE A 117 -2.21 -3.12 -7.52
N ASP A 118 -2.12 -2.86 -8.82
CA ASP A 118 -1.21 -1.89 -9.38
C ASP A 118 -1.97 -0.61 -9.78
N LEU A 119 -1.35 0.53 -9.52
CA LEU A 119 -1.93 1.86 -9.68
C LEU A 119 -1.16 2.64 -10.74
N PRO A 120 -1.68 2.71 -11.98
CA PRO A 120 -1.07 3.50 -13.05
C PRO A 120 -1.27 4.99 -12.81
N ILE A 121 -0.19 5.76 -12.93
CA ILE A 121 -0.24 7.22 -13.08
C ILE A 121 0.12 7.51 -14.53
N GLU A 122 -0.82 8.08 -15.28
CA GLU A 122 -0.59 8.45 -16.67
C GLU A 122 0.56 9.46 -16.75
N TYR A 123 1.54 9.15 -17.55
CA TYR A 123 2.66 10.04 -17.82
C TYR A 123 2.34 10.92 -19.02
N SER A 124 1.81 12.11 -18.77
CA SER A 124 1.71 13.12 -19.80
C SER A 124 3.07 13.77 -20.01
N LEU A 125 3.70 13.49 -21.15
CA LEU A 125 4.85 14.29 -21.56
C LEU A 125 4.44 15.77 -21.57
N PRO A 126 5.26 16.70 -21.03
CA PRO A 126 5.00 18.11 -21.15
C PRO A 126 4.79 18.49 -22.62
N ASP A 127 3.76 19.28 -22.90
CA ASP A 127 3.39 19.70 -24.25
C ASP A 127 4.56 20.36 -25.01
N ASP A 128 5.51 20.93 -24.29
CA ASP A 128 6.73 21.52 -24.84
C ASP A 128 7.62 20.53 -25.61
N ILE A 129 7.63 19.26 -25.21
CA ILE A 129 8.42 18.22 -25.90
C ILE A 129 7.70 17.74 -27.15
N ILE A 130 6.38 17.72 -27.15
CA ILE A 130 5.56 17.35 -28.31
C ILE A 130 5.69 18.43 -29.40
N GLN A 131 5.71 19.71 -29.04
CA GLN A 131 5.91 20.82 -29.97
C GLN A 131 7.32 20.80 -30.57
N ALA A 132 8.36 20.56 -29.77
CA ALA A 132 9.74 20.53 -30.24
C ALA A 132 10.01 19.40 -31.26
N SER A 133 9.33 18.25 -31.14
CA SER A 133 9.45 17.16 -32.12
C SER A 133 8.65 17.44 -33.40
N ALA A 134 7.55 18.15 -33.33
CA ALA A 134 6.77 18.55 -34.51
C ALA A 134 7.53 19.56 -35.38
N ASP A 135 8.26 20.48 -34.76
CA ASP A 135 9.07 21.48 -35.46
C ASP A 135 10.31 20.88 -36.14
N LEU A 136 10.81 19.74 -35.64
CA LEU A 136 11.96 19.05 -36.21
C LEU A 136 11.62 18.26 -37.50
N PHE A 137 10.35 17.98 -37.75
CA PHE A 137 9.87 17.16 -38.87
C PHE A 137 9.24 17.98 -40.01
N LEU A 138 9.28 19.30 -39.96
CA LEU A 138 8.84 20.10 -41.10
C LEU A 138 9.88 20.02 -42.24
N PRO A 139 9.50 19.43 -43.40
CA PRO A 139 10.41 19.39 -44.53
C PRO A 139 10.63 20.82 -45.01
N LEU A 140 11.91 21.18 -45.13
CA LEU A 140 12.33 22.40 -45.80
C LEU A 140 11.84 22.37 -47.27
N VAL A 141 10.65 22.90 -47.53
CA VAL A 141 10.21 23.18 -48.88
C VAL A 141 10.94 24.45 -49.31
N ARG A 142 12.05 24.28 -50.06
CA ARG A 142 12.70 25.36 -50.77
C ARG A 142 12.00 25.51 -52.13
N HIS A 143 11.44 26.68 -52.35
CA HIS A 143 11.10 27.16 -53.67
C HIS A 143 12.32 27.79 -54.33
#